data_3700f8b680b80acfab256a46d11b4e8b
#
_entry.id   3700f8b680b80acfab256a46d11b4e8b
#
_cell.length_a   1.000
_cell.length_b   1.000
_cell.length_c   1.000
_cell.angle_alpha   90.00
_cell.angle_beta   90.00
_cell.angle_gamma   90.00
#
_symmetry.space_group_name_H-M   'P 1'
#
loop_
_entity.id
_entity.type
_entity.pdbx_description
1 polymer ?
#
loop_
_entity_poly.entity_id
_entity_poly.type
_entity_poly.pdbx_seq_one_letter_code
_entity_poly.pdbx_strand_id
1 'polypeptide(L)'
;GDILCKVDRASMKYSLEARCPILDQRVMEYSFRLPHSFKDHNGCQKYILKEIAYDYIPRELLDRKKTGFSVPLDKWLRGPLKNKLTDYASPAFLKQQGLFDADAASKLIADWLGAGDGGAYTGSNYSRIIWAFFIFQQWAERYLQA
;
A
#
# COMPACT_ATOMS: atom_id res chain seq x y z
N GLY A 1 1.37 11.37 -5.04
CA GLY A 1 0.22 11.73 -4.27
C GLY A 1 -0.07 10.87 -3.06
N ASP A 2 0.12 9.56 -3.14
CA ASP A 2 -0.38 8.63 -2.12
C ASP A 2 0.27 8.82 -0.73
N ILE A 3 1.59 8.72 -0.65
CA ILE A 3 2.32 8.80 0.63
C ILE A 3 2.24 10.19 1.24
N LEU A 4 2.41 11.24 0.43
CA LEU A 4 2.37 12.62 0.93
C LEU A 4 0.99 13.00 1.46
N CYS A 5 -0.07 12.63 0.75
CA CYS A 5 -1.45 12.85 1.18
C CYS A 5 -1.75 12.13 2.52
N LYS A 6 -1.26 10.91 2.68
CA LYS A 6 -1.42 10.14 3.91
C LYS A 6 -0.68 10.77 5.09
N VAL A 7 0.58 11.20 4.88
CA VAL A 7 1.37 11.86 5.92
C VAL A 7 0.72 13.17 6.33
N ASP A 8 0.35 14.00 5.37
CA ASP A 8 -0.30 15.29 5.62
C ASP A 8 -1.60 15.14 6.42
N ARG A 9 -2.52 14.29 5.96
CA ARG A 9 -3.79 14.06 6.67
C ARG A 9 -3.61 13.47 8.07
N ALA A 10 -2.67 12.56 8.26
CA ALA A 10 -2.42 11.94 9.55
C ALA A 10 -1.80 12.94 10.53
N SER A 11 -0.86 13.77 10.09
CA SER A 11 -0.21 14.77 10.94
C SER A 11 -1.13 15.95 11.24
N MET A 12 -1.84 16.45 10.22
CA MET A 12 -2.78 17.57 10.38
C MET A 12 -3.97 17.23 11.29
N LYS A 13 -4.36 15.96 11.38
CA LYS A 13 -5.35 15.53 12.38
C LYS A 13 -4.97 15.91 13.81
N TYR A 14 -3.67 16.03 14.07
CA TYR A 14 -3.11 16.43 15.36
C TYR A 14 -2.47 17.82 15.32
N SER A 15 -2.83 18.65 14.35
CA SER A 15 -2.32 20.01 14.15
C SER A 15 -0.79 20.09 13.98
N LEU A 16 -0.19 19.02 13.41
CA LEU A 16 1.23 18.93 13.13
C LEU A 16 1.48 19.07 11.63
N GLU A 17 2.20 20.10 11.22
CA GLU A 17 2.63 20.26 9.85
C GLU A 17 3.91 19.47 9.57
N ALA A 18 3.86 18.53 8.64
CA ALA A 18 5.02 17.75 8.21
C ALA A 18 5.61 18.33 6.92
N ARG A 19 6.86 18.77 6.98
CA ARG A 19 7.64 19.24 5.82
C ARG A 19 8.70 18.23 5.45
N CYS A 20 8.86 17.95 4.16
CA CYS A 20 9.90 17.05 3.64
C CYS A 20 11.00 17.89 2.97
N PRO A 21 12.18 18.07 3.58
CA PRO A 21 13.24 18.93 3.03
C PRO A 21 13.73 18.49 1.65
N ILE A 22 13.72 17.20 1.34
CA ILE A 22 14.14 16.66 0.04
C ILE A 22 13.17 17.05 -1.08
N LEU A 23 11.92 17.42 -0.76
CA LEU A 23 10.91 17.87 -1.71
C LEU A 23 10.86 19.39 -1.85
N ASP A 24 11.79 20.13 -1.23
CA ASP A 24 11.95 21.56 -1.47
C ASP A 24 12.18 21.82 -2.97
N GLN A 25 11.50 22.83 -3.52
CA GLN A 25 11.55 23.13 -4.95
C GLN A 25 12.99 23.28 -5.45
N ARG A 26 13.85 23.97 -4.70
CA ARG A 26 15.27 24.21 -5.06
C ARG A 26 16.05 22.90 -5.15
N VAL A 27 15.81 21.96 -4.22
CA VAL A 27 16.43 20.64 -4.23
C VAL A 27 15.95 19.83 -5.42
N MET A 28 14.66 19.89 -5.74
CA MET A 28 14.11 19.20 -6.89
C MET A 28 14.67 19.75 -8.20
N GLU A 29 14.65 21.07 -8.40
CA GLU A 29 15.20 21.73 -9.59
C GLU A 29 16.68 21.41 -9.77
N TYR A 30 17.46 21.45 -8.69
CA TYR A 30 18.86 21.05 -8.71
C TYR A 30 19.02 19.58 -9.11
N SER A 31 18.22 18.70 -8.55
CA SER A 31 18.27 17.26 -8.84
C SER A 31 18.02 16.94 -10.32
N PHE A 32 17.15 17.71 -11.00
CA PHE A 32 16.92 17.54 -12.44
C PHE A 32 18.13 17.91 -13.29
N ARG A 33 18.97 18.82 -12.83
CA ARG A 33 20.18 19.26 -13.53
C ARG A 33 21.36 18.32 -13.32
N LEU A 34 21.32 17.45 -12.29
CA LEU A 34 22.41 16.53 -12.01
C LEU A 34 22.51 15.45 -13.10
N PRO A 35 23.73 15.12 -13.56
CA PRO A 35 24.01 13.96 -14.40
C PRO A 35 23.47 12.66 -13.75
N HIS A 36 23.09 11.71 -14.57
CA HIS A 36 22.55 10.43 -14.09
C HIS A 36 23.53 9.70 -13.15
N SER A 37 24.84 9.79 -13.42
CA SER A 37 25.90 9.18 -12.60
C SER A 37 25.91 9.63 -11.13
N PHE A 38 25.34 10.78 -10.81
CA PHE A 38 25.17 11.25 -9.43
C PHE A 38 23.91 10.67 -8.76
N LYS A 39 22.96 10.20 -9.56
CA LYS A 39 21.69 9.62 -9.09
C LYS A 39 21.80 8.10 -8.97
N ASP A 40 22.43 7.47 -9.97
CA ASP A 40 22.73 6.04 -10.02
C ASP A 40 24.18 5.87 -10.46
N HIS A 41 25.01 5.33 -9.59
CA HIS A 41 26.41 5.05 -9.86
C HIS A 41 26.68 3.56 -9.72
N ASN A 42 26.95 2.88 -10.84
CA ASN A 42 27.19 1.45 -10.89
C ASN A 42 26.10 0.60 -10.20
N GLY A 43 24.82 0.95 -10.39
CA GLY A 43 23.68 0.28 -9.78
C GLY A 43 23.38 0.73 -8.33
N CYS A 44 24.20 1.62 -7.77
CA CYS A 44 23.92 2.25 -6.48
C CYS A 44 22.96 3.44 -6.68
N GLN A 45 21.68 3.19 -6.47
CA GLN A 45 20.66 4.23 -6.54
C GLN A 45 20.77 5.24 -5.41
N LYS A 46 20.36 6.50 -5.67
CA LYS A 46 20.44 7.63 -4.73
C LYS A 46 21.88 7.93 -4.30
N TYR A 47 22.84 7.72 -5.20
CA TYR A 47 24.27 7.73 -4.90
C TYR A 47 24.70 8.99 -4.13
N ILE A 48 24.49 10.19 -4.70
CA ILE A 48 24.89 11.44 -4.03
C ILE A 48 24.28 11.62 -2.64
N LEU A 49 23.02 11.22 -2.46
CA LEU A 49 22.35 11.31 -1.15
C LEU A 49 22.97 10.36 -0.14
N LYS A 50 23.39 9.19 -0.57
CA LYS A 50 24.08 8.24 0.29
C LYS A 50 25.47 8.74 0.66
N GLU A 51 26.23 9.26 -0.28
CA GLU A 51 27.57 9.82 -0.01
C GLU A 51 27.50 10.94 1.04
N ILE A 52 26.54 11.86 0.90
CA ILE A 52 26.34 12.91 1.91
C ILE A 52 25.90 12.31 3.26
N ALA A 53 25.02 11.31 3.24
CA ALA A 53 24.50 10.72 4.46
C ALA A 53 25.54 9.89 5.22
N TYR A 54 26.57 9.37 4.57
CA TYR A 54 27.67 8.63 5.22
C TYR A 54 28.53 9.50 6.15
N ASP A 55 28.51 10.81 5.98
CA ASP A 55 29.17 11.73 6.92
C ASP A 55 28.45 11.80 8.29
N TYR A 56 27.18 11.38 8.32
CA TYR A 56 26.31 11.48 9.50
C TYR A 56 25.84 10.12 10.03
N ILE A 57 25.78 9.11 9.17
CA ILE A 57 25.17 7.81 9.48
C ILE A 57 26.10 6.69 9.04
N PRO A 58 26.42 5.72 9.89
CA PRO A 58 27.21 4.56 9.54
C PRO A 58 26.66 3.82 8.29
N ARG A 59 27.56 3.36 7.40
CA ARG A 59 27.18 2.68 6.15
C ARG A 59 26.30 1.46 6.36
N GLU A 60 26.55 0.69 7.41
CA GLU A 60 25.81 -0.52 7.76
C GLU A 60 24.30 -0.25 8.01
N LEU A 61 23.97 0.95 8.45
CA LEU A 61 22.57 1.35 8.66
C LEU A 61 21.88 1.82 7.38
N LEU A 62 22.65 2.35 6.41
CA LEU A 62 22.13 2.86 5.14
C LEU A 62 22.09 1.79 4.03
N ASP A 63 23.08 0.92 3.96
CA ASP A 63 23.27 -0.05 2.89
C ASP A 63 22.53 -1.39 3.12
N ARG A 64 21.45 -1.34 3.87
CA ARG A 64 20.56 -2.48 4.08
C ARG A 64 19.71 -2.77 2.84
N LYS A 65 19.31 -4.04 2.68
CA LYS A 65 18.38 -4.46 1.63
C LYS A 65 17.08 -3.66 1.72
N LYS A 66 16.67 -3.08 0.58
CA LYS A 66 15.42 -2.31 0.50
C LYS A 66 14.22 -3.22 0.79
N THR A 67 13.47 -2.88 1.82
CA THR A 67 12.14 -3.45 2.10
C THR A 67 11.07 -2.43 1.71
N GLY A 68 10.06 -2.86 0.93
CA GLY A 68 8.95 -1.98 0.56
C GLY A 68 8.01 -1.71 1.74
N PHE A 69 7.19 -0.67 1.63
CA PHE A 69 6.11 -0.35 2.57
C PHE A 69 4.86 -1.23 2.34
N SER A 70 5.06 -2.52 2.05
CA SER A 70 3.93 -3.43 1.89
C SER A 70 3.39 -3.86 3.25
N VAL A 71 2.08 -3.76 3.41
CA VAL A 71 1.36 -4.35 4.54
C VAL A 71 1.02 -5.81 4.22
N PRO A 72 0.99 -6.72 5.20
CA PRO A 72 0.73 -8.14 4.99
C PRO A 72 -0.77 -8.40 4.77
N LEU A 73 -1.33 -7.91 3.66
CA LEU A 73 -2.76 -8.00 3.34
C LEU A 73 -3.28 -9.45 3.37
N ASP A 74 -2.52 -10.39 2.80
CA ASP A 74 -2.88 -11.81 2.78
C ASP A 74 -3.06 -12.35 4.20
N LYS A 75 -2.10 -12.08 5.08
CA LYS A 75 -2.17 -12.53 6.48
C LYS A 75 -3.38 -11.92 7.21
N TRP A 76 -3.70 -10.66 6.92
CA TRP A 76 -4.84 -10.00 7.56
C TRP A 76 -6.17 -10.54 7.04
N LEU A 77 -6.32 -10.64 5.72
CA LEU A 77 -7.56 -11.08 5.08
C LEU A 77 -7.83 -12.57 5.26
N ARG A 78 -6.78 -13.40 5.33
CA ARG A 78 -6.91 -14.85 5.61
C ARG A 78 -6.95 -15.17 7.11
N GLY A 79 -6.56 -14.24 7.96
CA GLY A 79 -6.49 -14.37 9.42
C GLY A 79 -7.57 -13.55 10.12
N PRO A 80 -7.20 -12.48 10.83
CA PRO A 80 -8.12 -11.75 11.72
C PRO A 80 -9.32 -11.11 11.01
N LEU A 81 -9.21 -10.80 9.72
CA LEU A 81 -10.30 -10.20 8.93
C LEU A 81 -11.13 -11.20 8.13
N LYS A 82 -10.79 -12.50 8.18
CA LYS A 82 -11.41 -13.55 7.37
C LYS A 82 -12.93 -13.62 7.56
N ASN A 83 -13.39 -13.65 8.79
CA ASN A 83 -14.82 -13.77 9.07
C ASN A 83 -15.60 -12.59 8.49
N LYS A 84 -15.14 -11.36 8.75
CA LYS A 84 -15.78 -10.17 8.21
C LYS A 84 -15.72 -10.11 6.67
N LEU A 85 -14.64 -10.55 6.06
CA LEU A 85 -14.54 -10.70 4.61
C LEU A 85 -15.56 -11.70 4.07
N THR A 86 -15.71 -12.83 4.73
CA THR A 86 -16.69 -13.87 4.33
C THR A 86 -18.13 -13.38 4.47
N ASP A 87 -18.44 -12.63 5.53
CA ASP A 87 -19.76 -12.02 5.71
C ASP A 87 -20.10 -11.05 4.57
N TYR A 88 -19.18 -10.17 4.21
CA TYR A 88 -19.33 -9.24 3.08
C TYR A 88 -19.41 -9.93 1.72
N ALA A 89 -18.77 -11.09 1.58
CA ALA A 89 -18.76 -11.88 0.35
C ALA A 89 -19.94 -12.87 0.27
N SER A 90 -20.82 -12.90 1.28
CA SER A 90 -21.96 -13.82 1.24
C SER A 90 -22.91 -13.47 0.11
N PRO A 91 -23.41 -14.46 -0.65
CA PRO A 91 -24.35 -14.20 -1.76
C PRO A 91 -25.60 -13.44 -1.32
N ALA A 92 -26.09 -13.70 -0.11
CA ALA A 92 -27.27 -13.01 0.44
C ALA A 92 -26.99 -11.53 0.65
N PHE A 93 -25.87 -11.18 1.27
CA PHE A 93 -25.46 -9.78 1.49
C PHE A 93 -25.25 -9.03 0.17
N LEU A 94 -24.54 -9.64 -0.78
CA LEU A 94 -24.25 -9.02 -2.07
C LEU A 94 -25.51 -8.82 -2.94
N LYS A 95 -26.44 -9.79 -2.91
CA LYS A 95 -27.75 -9.66 -3.61
C LYS A 95 -28.60 -8.55 -3.01
N GLN A 96 -28.63 -8.45 -1.68
CA GLN A 96 -29.34 -7.38 -0.99
C GLN A 96 -28.75 -5.99 -1.31
N GLN A 97 -27.42 -5.91 -1.37
CA GLN A 97 -26.72 -4.66 -1.70
C GLN A 97 -26.90 -4.23 -3.16
N GLY A 98 -26.94 -5.16 -4.10
CA GLY A 98 -27.20 -4.90 -5.53
C GLY A 98 -26.09 -4.15 -6.28
N LEU A 99 -24.88 -4.04 -5.72
CA LEU A 99 -23.76 -3.30 -6.30
C LEU A 99 -22.74 -4.19 -7.04
N PHE A 100 -22.77 -5.49 -6.80
CA PHE A 100 -21.84 -6.47 -7.39
C PHE A 100 -22.63 -7.63 -7.99
N ASP A 101 -22.00 -8.32 -8.96
CA ASP A 101 -22.40 -9.66 -9.31
C ASP A 101 -22.12 -10.57 -8.10
N ALA A 102 -23.18 -10.97 -7.40
CA ALA A 102 -23.08 -11.66 -6.13
C ALA A 102 -22.40 -13.03 -6.25
N ASP A 103 -22.70 -13.77 -7.31
CA ASP A 103 -22.17 -15.11 -7.51
C ASP A 103 -20.70 -15.07 -7.94
N ALA A 104 -20.34 -14.14 -8.84
CA ALA A 104 -18.96 -13.94 -9.27
C ALA A 104 -18.06 -13.42 -8.14
N ALA A 105 -18.51 -12.43 -7.37
CA ALA A 105 -17.73 -11.88 -6.26
C ALA A 105 -17.54 -12.88 -5.14
N SER A 106 -18.62 -13.59 -4.74
CA SER A 106 -18.56 -14.63 -3.72
C SER A 106 -17.60 -15.77 -4.14
N LYS A 107 -17.72 -16.24 -5.38
CA LYS A 107 -16.84 -17.27 -5.92
C LYS A 107 -15.39 -16.86 -5.92
N LEU A 108 -15.07 -15.64 -6.43
CA LEU A 108 -13.69 -15.13 -6.46
C LEU A 108 -13.04 -15.13 -5.07
N ILE A 109 -13.78 -14.66 -4.06
CA ILE A 109 -13.26 -14.56 -2.70
C ILE A 109 -13.12 -15.94 -2.06
N ALA A 110 -14.08 -16.84 -2.29
CA ALA A 110 -14.01 -18.23 -1.80
C ALA A 110 -12.82 -18.98 -2.42
N ASP A 111 -12.65 -18.89 -3.74
CA ASP A 111 -11.53 -19.51 -4.46
C ASP A 111 -10.19 -18.97 -3.94
N TRP A 112 -10.09 -17.65 -3.75
CA TRP A 112 -8.88 -17.03 -3.21
C TRP A 112 -8.61 -17.48 -1.76
N LEU A 113 -9.60 -17.56 -0.89
CA LEU A 113 -9.44 -18.04 0.48
C LEU A 113 -9.02 -19.52 0.54
N GLY A 114 -9.53 -20.34 -0.39
CA GLY A 114 -9.23 -21.78 -0.49
C GLY A 114 -7.88 -22.11 -1.10
N ALA A 115 -7.34 -21.24 -1.96
CA ALA A 115 -6.13 -21.52 -2.74
C ALA A 115 -4.82 -21.57 -1.93
N GLY A 116 -4.80 -21.07 -0.68
CA GLY A 116 -3.56 -21.01 0.11
C GLY A 116 -2.44 -20.22 -0.56
N ASP A 117 -1.19 -20.45 -0.17
CA ASP A 117 -0.02 -19.69 -0.68
C ASP A 117 0.51 -20.18 -2.05
N GLY A 118 -0.12 -21.17 -2.69
CA GLY A 118 0.37 -21.78 -3.94
C GLY A 118 -0.65 -21.90 -5.07
N GLY A 119 -1.85 -21.37 -4.93
CA GLY A 119 -2.93 -21.53 -5.91
C GLY A 119 -2.93 -20.51 -7.05
N ALA A 120 -3.83 -20.68 -8.03
CA ALA A 120 -3.99 -19.82 -9.20
C ALA A 120 -4.27 -18.34 -8.88
N TYR A 121 -4.71 -18.05 -7.66
CA TYR A 121 -4.99 -16.69 -7.17
C TYR A 121 -3.89 -16.15 -6.24
N THR A 122 -2.69 -16.74 -6.29
CA THR A 122 -1.54 -16.27 -5.53
C THR A 122 -0.86 -15.14 -6.28
N GLY A 123 -0.68 -14.04 -5.59
CA GLY A 123 0.01 -12.87 -6.09
C GLY A 123 -0.53 -11.59 -5.48
N SER A 124 0.33 -10.60 -5.33
CA SER A 124 0.00 -9.32 -4.73
C SER A 124 -1.19 -8.59 -5.37
N ASN A 125 -1.56 -8.95 -6.60
CA ASN A 125 -2.65 -8.31 -7.32
C ASN A 125 -4.03 -8.75 -6.79
N TYR A 126 -4.23 -10.06 -6.57
CA TYR A 126 -5.51 -10.53 -6.03
C TYR A 126 -5.77 -10.04 -4.62
N SER A 127 -4.77 -10.06 -3.75
CA SER A 127 -4.89 -9.52 -2.40
C SER A 127 -5.27 -8.04 -2.39
N ARG A 128 -4.75 -7.26 -3.34
CA ARG A 128 -5.11 -5.84 -3.49
C ARG A 128 -6.56 -5.65 -3.96
N ILE A 129 -7.02 -6.47 -4.90
CA ILE A 129 -8.41 -6.43 -5.37
C ILE A 129 -9.36 -6.77 -4.23
N ILE A 130 -9.08 -7.85 -3.49
CA ILE A 130 -9.90 -8.27 -2.35
C ILE A 130 -9.83 -7.25 -1.21
N TRP A 131 -8.67 -6.63 -0.99
CA TRP A 131 -8.54 -5.52 -0.05
C TRP A 131 -9.39 -4.32 -0.46
N ALA A 132 -9.37 -3.94 -1.74
CA ALA A 132 -10.19 -2.86 -2.25
C ALA A 132 -11.69 -3.15 -2.07
N PHE A 133 -12.13 -4.38 -2.37
CA PHE A 133 -13.49 -4.83 -2.09
C PHE A 133 -13.81 -4.74 -0.59
N PHE A 134 -12.95 -5.25 0.28
CA PHE A 134 -13.15 -5.23 1.73
C PHE A 134 -13.29 -3.80 2.28
N ILE A 135 -12.41 -2.89 1.87
CA ILE A 135 -12.48 -1.47 2.28
C ILE A 135 -13.72 -0.77 1.72
N PHE A 136 -14.10 -1.09 0.47
CA PHE A 136 -15.33 -0.57 -0.11
C PHE A 136 -16.56 -1.01 0.72
N GLN A 137 -16.64 -2.27 1.11
CA GLN A 137 -17.74 -2.76 1.92
C GLN A 137 -17.81 -2.09 3.30
N GLN A 138 -16.67 -1.86 3.94
CA GLN A 138 -16.64 -1.10 5.20
C GLN A 138 -17.09 0.35 5.04
N TRP A 139 -16.70 0.97 3.93
CA TRP A 139 -17.15 2.31 3.59
C TRP A 139 -18.67 2.34 3.30
N ALA A 140 -19.16 1.38 2.51
CA ALA A 140 -20.58 1.29 2.17
C ALA A 140 -21.45 1.05 3.41
N GLU A 141 -21.02 0.16 4.31
CA GLU A 141 -21.68 -0.08 5.60
C GLU A 141 -21.81 1.21 6.42
N ARG A 142 -20.78 2.05 6.39
CA ARG A 142 -20.74 3.29 7.18
C ARG A 142 -21.53 4.46 6.56
N TYR A 143 -21.57 4.54 5.23
CA TYR A 143 -22.04 5.75 4.55
C TYR A 143 -23.24 5.55 3.62
N LEU A 144 -23.52 4.32 3.18
CA LEU A 144 -24.64 4.03 2.29
C LEU A 144 -25.83 3.36 3.00
N GLN A 145 -25.64 2.81 4.21
CA GLN A 145 -26.69 2.15 5.00
C GLN A 145 -27.21 3.06 6.14
N ALA A 146 -27.22 4.37 5.91
CA ALA A 146 -27.86 5.32 6.85
C ALA A 146 -29.38 5.39 6.64
#